data_dbd1586cebb615f88d297496b43fcb9c
#
_entry.id   dbd1586cebb615f88d297496b43fcb9c
#
_cell.length_a   1.000
_cell.length_b   1.000
_cell.length_c   1.000
_cell.angle_alpha   90.00
_cell.angle_beta   90.00
_cell.angle_gamma   90.00
#
_symmetry.space_group_name_H-M   'P 1'
#
loop_
_entity.id
_entity.type
_entity.pdbx_description
1 polymer ?
#
loop_
_entity_poly.entity_id
_entity_poly.type
_entity_poly.pdbx_seq_one_letter_code
_entity_poly.pdbx_strand_id
1 'polypeptide(L)'
;APRRPAARQAPRSAPRVTRSQAIAALDRGAARVLGLPARLLRTDALLRGVGGPALLAPYGAEAPLRILIEDYHRHASLTLVGSIAARFDLQRLLRNLAALAEREARHPDLPALPIERPIFITGMPRSGTTFLHKLLAEDPANRFPAVWE
;
A
#
# COMPACT_ATOMS: atom_id res chain seq x y z
N ALA A 1 10.57 -53.32 -37.15
CA ALA A 1 10.38 -51.88 -37.20
C ALA A 1 11.57 -51.22 -36.46
N PRO A 2 12.33 -50.30 -37.10
CA PRO A 2 13.50 -49.67 -36.47
C PRO A 2 13.02 -48.62 -35.43
N ARG A 3 13.60 -48.68 -34.22
CA ARG A 3 13.38 -47.69 -33.15
C ARG A 3 14.02 -46.35 -33.55
N ARG A 4 13.22 -45.29 -33.59
CA ARG A 4 13.71 -43.93 -33.77
C ARG A 4 14.60 -43.54 -32.57
N PRO A 5 15.79 -42.94 -32.79
CA PRO A 5 16.61 -42.44 -31.71
C PRO A 5 15.94 -41.25 -31.00
N ALA A 6 15.97 -41.24 -29.65
CA ALA A 6 15.45 -40.15 -28.84
C ALA A 6 16.20 -38.85 -29.15
N ALA A 7 15.47 -37.82 -29.50
CA ALA A 7 16.02 -36.49 -29.75
C ALA A 7 16.69 -35.97 -28.46
N ARG A 8 18.01 -35.73 -28.54
CA ARG A 8 18.75 -35.03 -27.49
C ARG A 8 18.14 -33.62 -27.28
N GLN A 9 17.49 -33.44 -26.17
CA GLN A 9 17.07 -32.07 -25.77
C GLN A 9 18.32 -31.21 -25.57
N ALA A 10 18.41 -30.11 -26.32
CA ALA A 10 19.44 -29.11 -26.14
C ALA A 10 19.39 -28.52 -24.71
N PRO A 11 20.54 -28.24 -24.09
CA PRO A 11 20.55 -27.64 -22.74
C PRO A 11 19.78 -26.32 -22.78
N ARG A 12 18.79 -26.19 -21.88
CA ARG A 12 18.07 -24.94 -21.68
C ARG A 12 19.07 -23.85 -21.31
N SER A 13 19.24 -22.85 -22.17
CA SER A 13 20.08 -21.69 -21.89
C SER A 13 19.59 -21.04 -20.58
N ALA A 14 20.51 -20.76 -19.65
CA ALA A 14 20.21 -20.07 -18.43
C ALA A 14 19.49 -18.73 -18.74
N PRO A 15 18.46 -18.35 -17.98
CA PRO A 15 17.73 -17.12 -18.23
C PRO A 15 18.71 -15.94 -18.16
N ARG A 16 18.83 -15.19 -19.26
CA ARG A 16 19.65 -13.98 -19.30
C ARG A 16 18.98 -12.92 -18.42
N VAL A 17 19.65 -12.56 -17.33
CA VAL A 17 19.22 -11.45 -16.46
C VAL A 17 19.20 -10.17 -17.32
N THR A 18 18.06 -9.51 -17.40
CA THR A 18 17.94 -8.26 -18.11
C THR A 18 18.66 -7.14 -17.33
N ARG A 19 19.12 -6.10 -18.04
CA ARG A 19 19.79 -4.94 -17.42
C ARG A 19 18.95 -4.31 -16.31
N SER A 20 17.65 -4.23 -16.50
CA SER A 20 16.69 -3.74 -15.48
C SER A 20 16.62 -4.65 -14.24
N GLN A 21 16.66 -5.95 -14.41
CA GLN A 21 16.67 -6.91 -13.29
C GLN A 21 17.97 -6.83 -12.48
N ALA A 22 19.11 -6.64 -13.15
CA ALA A 22 20.39 -6.46 -12.49
C ALA A 22 20.43 -5.16 -11.67
N ILE A 23 19.96 -4.05 -12.22
CA ILE A 23 19.87 -2.76 -11.52
C ILE A 23 18.94 -2.87 -10.30
N ALA A 24 17.76 -3.48 -10.45
CA ALA A 24 16.84 -3.68 -9.34
C ALA A 24 17.41 -4.61 -8.25
N ALA A 25 18.22 -5.60 -8.60
CA ALA A 25 18.91 -6.47 -7.63
C ALA A 25 19.99 -5.72 -6.86
N LEU A 26 20.78 -4.89 -7.54
CA LEU A 26 21.80 -4.03 -6.90
C LEU A 26 21.17 -3.01 -5.96
N ASP A 27 20.07 -2.37 -6.38
CA ASP A 27 19.33 -1.40 -5.56
C ASP A 27 18.75 -2.05 -4.30
N ARG A 28 18.15 -3.25 -4.41
CA ARG A 28 17.69 -4.02 -3.24
C ARG A 28 18.85 -4.42 -2.30
N GLY A 29 19.98 -4.81 -2.87
CA GLY A 29 21.18 -5.12 -2.10
C GLY A 29 21.69 -3.91 -1.33
N ALA A 30 21.82 -2.77 -1.99
CA ALA A 30 22.23 -1.51 -1.37
C ALA A 30 21.25 -1.05 -0.29
N ALA A 31 19.95 -1.11 -0.56
CA ALA A 31 18.91 -0.77 0.41
C ALA A 31 18.99 -1.63 1.68
N ARG A 32 19.28 -2.94 1.54
CA ARG A 32 19.47 -3.86 2.67
C ARG A 32 20.72 -3.55 3.47
N VAL A 33 21.87 -3.37 2.80
CA VAL A 33 23.14 -3.05 3.45
C VAL A 33 23.06 -1.76 4.24
N LEU A 34 22.40 -0.75 3.69
CA LEU A 34 22.18 0.54 4.37
C LEU A 34 21.09 0.49 5.43
N GLY A 35 20.35 -0.62 5.56
CA GLY A 35 19.24 -0.77 6.50
C GLY A 35 18.11 0.25 6.27
N LEU A 36 17.92 0.69 5.02
CA LEU A 36 16.98 1.77 4.68
C LEU A 36 15.52 1.45 4.99
N PRO A 37 14.97 0.26 4.67
CA PRO A 37 13.61 -0.07 5.08
C PRO A 37 13.41 0.05 6.58
N ALA A 38 14.35 -0.50 7.37
CA ALA A 38 14.29 -0.45 8.84
C ALA A 38 14.40 0.97 9.40
N ARG A 39 15.09 1.89 8.71
CA ARG A 39 15.23 3.29 9.13
C ARG A 39 14.05 4.16 8.67
N LEU A 40 13.58 3.96 7.44
CA LEU A 40 12.55 4.77 6.82
C LEU A 40 11.14 4.40 7.29
N LEU A 41 10.88 3.12 7.55
CA LEU A 41 9.59 2.56 7.92
C LEU A 41 9.52 2.21 9.42
N ARG A 42 9.99 3.11 10.27
CA ARG A 42 9.81 3.00 11.73
C ARG A 42 8.56 3.71 12.17
N THR A 43 7.77 3.06 13.03
CA THR A 43 6.51 3.64 13.55
C THR A 43 6.71 5.02 14.17
N ASP A 44 7.72 5.16 15.05
CA ASP A 44 8.05 6.44 15.69
C ASP A 44 8.46 7.53 14.69
N ALA A 45 9.17 7.14 13.62
CA ALA A 45 9.56 8.07 12.57
C ALA A 45 8.40 8.50 11.67
N LEU A 46 7.43 7.61 11.46
CA LEU A 46 6.22 7.90 10.68
C LEU A 46 5.24 8.79 11.44
N LEU A 47 5.11 8.58 12.76
CA LEU A 47 4.19 9.32 13.61
C LEU A 47 4.70 10.70 14.05
N ARG A 48 6.01 10.98 13.86
CA ARG A 48 6.53 12.32 14.11
C ARG A 48 5.85 13.36 13.21
N GLY A 49 5.30 14.39 13.81
CA GLY A 49 4.65 15.49 13.08
C GLY A 49 3.19 15.24 12.68
N VAL A 50 2.58 14.12 13.13
CA VAL A 50 1.17 13.82 12.86
C VAL A 50 0.35 13.54 14.13
N GLY A 51 0.86 13.87 15.30
CA GLY A 51 0.13 13.67 16.57
C GLY A 51 0.61 12.48 17.42
N GLY A 52 1.64 11.77 16.97
CA GLY A 52 2.21 10.65 17.71
C GLY A 52 1.31 9.41 17.81
N PRO A 53 1.62 8.47 18.72
CA PRO A 53 0.84 7.24 18.91
C PRO A 53 -0.61 7.48 19.34
N ALA A 54 -0.89 8.58 20.05
CA ALA A 54 -2.23 8.93 20.50
C ALA A 54 -3.23 9.12 19.34
N LEU A 55 -2.75 9.47 18.15
CA LEU A 55 -3.57 9.55 16.94
C LEU A 55 -4.22 8.21 16.55
N LEU A 56 -3.53 7.09 16.79
CA LEU A 56 -3.93 5.78 16.27
C LEU A 56 -5.00 5.11 17.15
N ALA A 57 -4.98 5.38 18.45
CA ALA A 57 -5.79 4.68 19.45
C ALA A 57 -7.31 4.77 19.18
N PRO A 58 -7.89 5.96 18.91
CA PRO A 58 -9.33 6.07 18.65
C PRO A 58 -9.82 5.28 17.42
N TYR A 59 -8.91 5.04 16.44
CA TYR A 59 -9.25 4.37 15.19
C TYR A 59 -8.81 2.90 15.17
N GLY A 60 -8.27 2.38 16.25
CA GLY A 60 -7.73 1.01 16.30
C GLY A 60 -6.59 0.75 15.31
N ALA A 61 -5.91 1.81 14.86
CA ALA A 61 -4.95 1.75 13.75
C ALA A 61 -3.52 1.33 14.15
N GLU A 62 -3.23 1.20 15.45
CA GLU A 62 -1.88 0.86 15.94
C GLU A 62 -1.45 -0.53 15.52
N ALA A 63 -2.28 -1.56 15.79
CA ALA A 63 -1.94 -2.94 15.45
C ALA A 63 -1.84 -3.17 13.93
N PRO A 64 -2.78 -2.70 13.09
CA PRO A 64 -2.65 -2.77 11.63
C PRO A 64 -1.39 -2.09 11.09
N LEU A 65 -1.05 -0.89 11.59
CA LEU A 65 0.15 -0.19 11.16
C LEU A 65 1.42 -0.98 11.52
N ARG A 66 1.49 -1.53 12.73
CA ARG A 66 2.61 -2.34 13.17
C ARG A 66 2.78 -3.59 12.31
N ILE A 67 1.70 -4.31 12.03
CA ILE A 67 1.69 -5.51 11.19
C ILE A 67 2.18 -5.15 9.77
N LEU A 68 1.68 -4.07 9.19
CA LEU A 68 2.08 -3.61 7.85
C LEU A 68 3.57 -3.27 7.79
N ILE A 69 4.10 -2.55 8.78
CA ILE A 69 5.53 -2.21 8.84
C ILE A 69 6.38 -3.47 8.98
N GLU A 70 5.96 -4.41 9.81
CA GLU A 70 6.64 -5.69 10.00
C GLU A 70 6.66 -6.51 8.71
N ASP A 71 5.57 -6.54 7.97
CA ASP A 71 5.47 -7.22 6.67
C ASP A 71 6.40 -6.57 5.63
N TYR A 72 6.47 -5.25 5.57
CA TYR A 72 7.44 -4.54 4.73
C TYR A 72 8.88 -4.93 5.06
N HIS A 73 9.22 -5.08 6.33
CA HIS A 73 10.57 -5.47 6.73
C HIS A 73 10.90 -6.93 6.40
N ARG A 74 9.92 -7.84 6.56
CA ARG A 74 10.16 -9.28 6.43
C ARG A 74 10.01 -9.78 5.00
N HIS A 75 9.01 -9.28 4.25
CA HIS A 75 8.57 -9.92 3.01
C HIS A 75 8.69 -9.04 1.77
N ALA A 76 8.61 -7.72 1.87
CA ALA A 76 8.47 -6.87 0.69
C ALA A 76 9.75 -6.69 -0.14
N SER A 77 10.94 -7.03 0.40
CA SER A 77 12.23 -6.86 -0.30
C SER A 77 12.35 -5.51 -1.04
N LEU A 78 11.99 -4.42 -0.34
CA LEU A 78 11.90 -3.10 -0.94
C LEU A 78 13.26 -2.62 -1.47
N THR A 79 13.23 -1.99 -2.65
CA THR A 79 14.31 -1.17 -3.18
C THR A 79 14.43 0.13 -2.41
N LEU A 80 15.47 0.93 -2.66
CA LEU A 80 15.57 2.28 -2.11
C LEU A 80 14.35 3.13 -2.49
N VAL A 81 14.01 3.16 -3.77
CA VAL A 81 12.84 3.89 -4.28
C VAL A 81 11.55 3.36 -3.68
N GLY A 82 11.39 2.03 -3.59
CA GLY A 82 10.25 1.38 -2.95
C GLY A 82 10.10 1.75 -1.48
N SER A 83 11.21 1.85 -0.73
CA SER A 83 11.19 2.24 0.68
C SER A 83 10.77 3.71 0.86
N ILE A 84 11.23 4.59 -0.02
CA ILE A 84 10.84 6.01 -0.03
C ILE A 84 9.36 6.15 -0.40
N ALA A 85 8.90 5.44 -1.43
CA ALA A 85 7.51 5.46 -1.86
C ALA A 85 6.56 4.94 -0.76
N ALA A 86 6.90 3.80 -0.13
CA ALA A 86 6.12 3.25 0.98
C ALA A 86 6.06 4.22 2.17
N ARG A 87 7.19 4.86 2.52
CA ARG A 87 7.21 5.89 3.55
C ARG A 87 6.30 7.07 3.21
N PHE A 88 6.38 7.58 1.98
CA PHE A 88 5.57 8.71 1.53
C PHE A 88 4.07 8.37 1.59
N ASP A 89 3.69 7.18 1.14
CA ASP A 89 2.30 6.74 1.15
C ASP A 89 1.76 6.57 2.58
N LEU A 90 2.52 5.91 3.47
CA LEU A 90 2.16 5.80 4.88
C LEU A 90 2.04 7.16 5.57
N GLN A 91 2.96 8.09 5.31
CA GLN A 91 2.86 9.44 5.86
C GLN A 91 1.64 10.20 5.33
N ARG A 92 1.28 10.01 4.06
CA ARG A 92 0.07 10.60 3.49
C ARG A 92 -1.18 10.08 4.20
N LEU A 93 -1.28 8.77 4.40
CA LEU A 93 -2.41 8.15 5.13
C LEU A 93 -2.50 8.64 6.57
N LEU A 94 -1.37 8.72 7.28
CA LEU A 94 -1.34 9.21 8.66
C LEU A 94 -1.71 10.69 8.76
N ARG A 95 -1.32 11.53 7.80
CA ARG A 95 -1.75 12.94 7.73
C ARG A 95 -3.25 13.06 7.49
N ASN A 96 -3.81 12.23 6.63
CA ASN A 96 -5.26 12.20 6.41
C ASN A 96 -6.00 11.80 7.69
N LEU A 97 -5.47 10.80 8.42
CA LEU A 97 -6.05 10.41 9.71
C LEU A 97 -5.98 11.54 10.75
N ALA A 98 -4.86 12.26 10.80
CA ALA A 98 -4.70 13.43 11.68
C ALA A 98 -5.68 14.55 11.31
N ALA A 99 -5.86 14.81 10.02
CA ALA A 99 -6.83 15.80 9.54
C ALA A 99 -8.28 15.38 9.86
N LEU A 100 -8.59 14.09 9.79
CA LEU A 100 -9.89 13.56 10.21
C LEU A 100 -10.10 13.78 11.69
N ALA A 101 -9.15 13.39 12.54
CA ALA A 101 -9.22 13.59 13.99
C ALA A 101 -9.42 15.06 14.37
N GLU A 102 -8.72 15.97 13.67
CA GLU A 102 -8.89 17.41 13.88
C GLU A 102 -10.28 17.91 13.49
N ARG A 103 -10.86 17.38 12.41
CA ARG A 103 -12.22 17.70 11.98
C ARG A 103 -13.27 17.18 12.97
N GLU A 104 -13.12 15.94 13.44
CA GLU A 104 -14.01 15.37 14.46
C GLU A 104 -13.95 16.16 15.78
N ALA A 105 -12.77 16.60 16.18
CA ALA A 105 -12.63 17.45 17.36
C ALA A 105 -13.32 18.82 17.22
N ARG A 106 -13.31 19.40 16.01
CA ARG A 106 -14.01 20.67 15.72
C ARG A 106 -15.52 20.53 15.54
N HIS A 107 -15.97 19.34 15.14
CA HIS A 107 -17.35 19.01 14.83
C HIS A 107 -17.79 17.75 15.56
N PRO A 108 -18.01 17.80 16.88
CA PRO A 108 -18.34 16.61 17.68
C PRO A 108 -19.71 15.99 17.33
N ASP A 109 -20.51 16.67 16.56
CA ASP A 109 -21.80 16.24 16.02
C ASP A 109 -21.65 15.30 14.79
N LEU A 110 -20.50 15.33 14.08
CA LEU A 110 -20.31 14.53 12.87
C LEU A 110 -20.55 13.02 13.06
N PRO A 111 -20.07 12.36 14.14
CA PRO A 111 -20.31 10.95 14.34
C PRO A 111 -21.80 10.59 14.58
N ALA A 112 -22.61 11.57 14.97
CA ALA A 112 -24.03 11.38 15.23
C ALA A 112 -24.90 11.58 13.98
N LEU A 113 -24.32 12.09 12.88
CA LEU A 113 -25.05 12.26 11.63
C LEU A 113 -25.44 10.90 11.04
N PRO A 114 -26.73 10.70 10.70
CA PRO A 114 -27.17 9.45 10.10
C PRO A 114 -26.57 9.28 8.71
N ILE A 115 -25.94 8.15 8.46
CA ILE A 115 -25.55 7.74 7.11
C ILE A 115 -26.64 6.81 6.61
N GLU A 116 -27.48 7.31 5.73
CA GLU A 116 -28.60 6.54 5.21
C GLU A 116 -28.20 5.73 3.99
N ARG A 117 -28.47 4.42 4.04
CA ARG A 117 -28.31 3.48 2.92
C ARG A 117 -26.91 3.52 2.25
N PRO A 118 -25.82 3.39 3.00
CA PRO A 118 -24.47 3.45 2.42
C PRO A 118 -24.23 2.29 1.45
N ILE A 119 -23.59 2.57 0.31
CA ILE A 119 -23.17 1.58 -0.66
C ILE A 119 -21.65 1.38 -0.50
N PHE A 120 -21.21 0.17 -0.15
CA PHE A 120 -19.81 -0.18 -0.06
C PHE A 120 -19.39 -1.01 -1.27
N ILE A 121 -18.38 -0.53 -2.02
CA ILE A 121 -17.78 -1.27 -3.13
C ILE A 121 -16.49 -1.89 -2.64
N THR A 122 -16.44 -3.21 -2.62
CA THR A 122 -15.26 -3.99 -2.22
C THR A 122 -14.83 -4.92 -3.34
N GLY A 123 -13.54 -5.27 -3.39
CA GLY A 123 -13.03 -6.22 -4.38
C GLY A 123 -11.51 -6.26 -4.38
N MET A 124 -10.97 -7.29 -5.01
CA MET A 124 -9.53 -7.43 -5.23
C MET A 124 -9.02 -6.34 -6.19
N PRO A 125 -7.75 -5.94 -6.12
CA PRO A 125 -7.16 -5.05 -7.09
C PRO A 125 -7.44 -5.54 -8.54
N ARG A 126 -7.78 -4.61 -9.43
CA ARG A 126 -8.12 -4.85 -10.85
C ARG A 126 -9.38 -5.70 -11.09
N SER A 127 -10.31 -5.78 -10.14
CA SER A 127 -11.61 -6.46 -10.28
C SER A 127 -12.73 -5.59 -10.87
N GLY A 128 -12.41 -4.36 -11.32
CA GLY A 128 -13.41 -3.45 -11.91
C GLY A 128 -14.13 -2.54 -10.91
N THR A 129 -13.70 -2.49 -9.66
CA THR A 129 -14.30 -1.63 -8.61
C THR A 129 -14.35 -0.15 -9.02
N THR A 130 -13.32 0.36 -9.70
CA THR A 130 -13.31 1.74 -10.21
C THR A 130 -14.38 1.97 -11.28
N PHE A 131 -14.62 0.98 -12.16
CA PHE A 131 -15.67 1.07 -13.15
C PHE A 131 -17.06 1.08 -12.50
N LEU A 132 -17.29 0.15 -11.57
CA LEU A 132 -18.54 0.09 -10.81
C LEU A 132 -18.80 1.37 -10.02
N HIS A 133 -17.77 1.91 -9.38
CA HIS A 133 -17.87 3.19 -8.67
C HIS A 133 -18.31 4.33 -9.60
N LYS A 134 -17.69 4.45 -10.78
CA LYS A 134 -18.07 5.46 -11.76
C LYS A 134 -19.48 5.26 -12.27
N LEU A 135 -19.90 4.02 -12.53
CA LEU A 135 -21.25 3.71 -12.99
C LEU A 135 -22.32 4.11 -11.95
N LEU A 136 -22.08 3.80 -10.68
CA LEU A 136 -22.98 4.20 -9.59
C LEU A 136 -22.99 5.71 -9.37
N ALA A 137 -21.90 6.40 -9.69
CA ALA A 137 -21.78 7.84 -9.60
C ALA A 137 -22.55 8.60 -10.69
N GLU A 138 -22.95 7.94 -11.79
CA GLU A 138 -23.81 8.52 -12.82
C GLU A 138 -25.28 8.69 -12.34
N ASP A 139 -25.68 7.97 -11.31
CA ASP A 139 -27.00 8.14 -10.71
C ASP A 139 -26.98 9.37 -9.78
N PRO A 140 -27.78 10.43 -10.09
CA PRO A 140 -27.83 11.65 -9.30
C PRO A 140 -28.38 11.44 -7.88
N ALA A 141 -29.00 10.30 -7.59
CA ALA A 141 -29.43 9.92 -6.24
C ALA A 141 -28.27 9.49 -5.35
N ASN A 142 -27.12 9.17 -5.93
CA ASN A 142 -25.93 8.76 -5.21
C ASN A 142 -24.94 9.92 -5.03
N ARG A 143 -24.47 10.11 -3.81
CA ARG A 143 -23.30 10.98 -3.54
C ARG A 143 -22.07 10.13 -3.28
N PHE A 144 -20.96 10.50 -3.86
CA PHE A 144 -19.66 9.87 -3.62
C PHE A 144 -18.59 10.93 -3.35
N PRO A 145 -17.62 10.67 -2.46
CA PRO A 145 -16.48 11.55 -2.29
C PRO A 145 -15.54 11.41 -3.49
N ALA A 146 -15.11 12.53 -4.07
CA ALA A 146 -14.09 12.53 -5.10
C ALA A 146 -12.69 12.55 -4.48
N VAL A 147 -11.68 12.07 -5.22
CA VAL A 147 -10.30 11.97 -4.72
C VAL A 147 -9.71 13.35 -4.34
N TRP A 148 -10.24 14.41 -4.90
CA TRP A 148 -9.80 15.79 -4.68
C TRP A 148 -10.65 16.56 -3.62
N GLU A 149 -11.69 15.95 -3.06
CA GLU A 149 -12.45 16.49 -1.93
C GLU A 149 -11.74 16.22 -0.59
#